data_fdea6e3244317b762b243855a2484914
#
_entry.id   fdea6e3244317b762b243855a2484914
#
_cell.length_a   1.000
_cell.length_b   1.000
_cell.length_c   1.000
_cell.angle_alpha   90.00
_cell.angle_beta   90.00
_cell.angle_gamma   90.00
#
_symmetry.space_group_name_H-M   'P 1'
#
loop_
_entity.id
_entity.type
_entity.pdbx_description
1 polymer ?
#
loop_
_entity_poly.entity_id
_entity_poly.type
_entity_poly.pdbx_seq_one_letter_code
_entity_poly.pdbx_strand_id
1 'polypeptide(L)'
;MDTTIKHLQPTLLDAALSYAARGWHVFPCHTPTGSSGCSCRSPICANPGKHPRTQHGLHEATTAEATIRRWWRQWPDANIAIATGAISGLVVLDIDLNKGGDTGLARLEQSYCTLPETVQQLTGIGGHYIFAHPGRPVKNSVETLGPGLDIRGDGGYIIAPPSLHATGRLYAWEVTHQPEDTPLASCPDWLLALLATPPDSKGPTINASAPILAGHRDSTLFTMGCSLRARGCSYEVILAALQTMNATQCDPPLPDDEVRKKAVQASKYAPGTRSQNGLQPPPSTVSTAALQPWRELLLTKKNGDPTGNIGNIGLILANHPTWAGRFWWDAVRGIAMLDTAPFTDELITTLAQWLHTQERLALSTTRPLRDCLMVECHNHPRDLLQLWLNGLPPWDGVARLPAW
;
A
#
# COMPACT_ATOMS: atom_id res chain seq x y z
N MET A 1 23.28 24.81 27.62
CA MET A 1 22.42 23.63 27.85
C MET A 1 21.82 23.29 26.52
N ASP A 2 22.42 22.31 25.88
CA ASP A 2 22.07 21.89 24.51
C ASP A 2 20.87 20.96 24.59
N THR A 3 19.67 21.51 24.36
CA THR A 3 18.44 20.73 24.31
C THR A 3 18.13 20.43 22.84
N THR A 4 18.98 19.63 22.23
CA THR A 4 18.66 19.00 20.96
C THR A 4 17.51 18.03 21.21
N ILE A 5 16.28 18.43 20.86
CA ILE A 5 15.14 17.51 20.75
C ILE A 5 15.46 16.58 19.59
N LYS A 6 16.23 15.54 19.87
CA LYS A 6 16.27 14.37 19.03
C LYS A 6 14.84 13.82 19.03
N HIS A 7 14.11 13.92 17.93
CA HIS A 7 13.00 13.00 17.66
C HIS A 7 13.60 11.60 17.66
N LEU A 8 13.64 10.99 18.85
CA LEU A 8 14.07 9.61 19.00
C LEU A 8 13.03 8.77 18.26
N GLN A 9 13.43 8.19 17.15
CA GLN A 9 12.68 7.08 16.54
C GLN A 9 12.38 6.08 17.67
N PRO A 10 11.14 5.60 17.79
CA PRO A 10 10.79 4.64 18.84
C PRO A 10 11.74 3.44 18.74
N THR A 11 12.23 2.97 19.88
CA THR A 11 13.04 1.77 19.89
C THR A 11 12.21 0.56 19.46
N LEU A 12 12.86 -0.52 19.04
CA LEU A 12 12.15 -1.78 18.70
C LEU A 12 11.30 -2.28 19.88
N LEU A 13 11.77 -2.08 21.12
CA LEU A 13 10.98 -2.40 22.31
C LEU A 13 9.76 -1.51 22.46
N ASP A 14 9.89 -0.19 22.28
CA ASP A 14 8.77 0.73 22.42
C ASP A 14 7.70 0.44 21.37
N ALA A 15 8.10 0.17 20.14
CA ALA A 15 7.19 -0.21 19.07
C ALA A 15 6.48 -1.55 19.38
N ALA A 16 7.21 -2.58 19.83
CA ALA A 16 6.61 -3.86 20.20
C ALA A 16 5.59 -3.72 21.34
N LEU A 17 5.86 -2.88 22.33
CA LEU A 17 4.92 -2.59 23.43
C LEU A 17 3.70 -1.80 22.92
N SER A 18 3.89 -0.85 22.01
CA SER A 18 2.78 -0.12 21.37
C SER A 18 1.85 -1.05 20.61
N TYR A 19 2.39 -2.01 19.85
CA TYR A 19 1.58 -3.03 19.16
C TYR A 19 0.83 -3.93 20.14
N ALA A 20 1.50 -4.38 21.19
CA ALA A 20 0.86 -5.18 22.23
C ALA A 20 -0.28 -4.43 22.94
N ALA A 21 -0.13 -3.12 23.19
CA ALA A 21 -1.18 -2.29 23.78
C ALA A 21 -2.42 -2.15 22.87
N ARG A 22 -2.27 -2.36 21.54
CA ARG A 22 -3.38 -2.44 20.57
C ARG A 22 -4.05 -3.82 20.52
N GLY A 23 -3.56 -4.79 21.30
CA GLY A 23 -4.02 -6.18 21.24
C GLY A 23 -3.33 -7.01 20.14
N TRP A 24 -2.33 -6.47 19.46
CA TRP A 24 -1.57 -7.19 18.45
C TRP A 24 -0.48 -8.03 19.11
N HIS A 25 -0.54 -9.33 18.91
CA HIS A 25 0.38 -10.28 19.51
C HIS A 25 1.73 -10.24 18.80
N VAL A 26 2.79 -9.93 19.52
CA VAL A 26 4.13 -9.77 18.98
C VAL A 26 5.08 -10.90 19.41
N PHE A 27 6.12 -11.14 18.61
CA PHE A 27 7.25 -12.00 18.96
C PHE A 27 8.52 -11.55 18.23
N PRO A 28 9.72 -11.85 18.77
CA PRO A 28 10.98 -11.43 18.16
C PRO A 28 11.38 -12.33 16.99
N CYS A 29 11.80 -11.71 15.89
CA CYS A 29 12.42 -12.36 14.75
C CYS A 29 13.92 -12.05 14.67
N HIS A 30 14.65 -12.88 13.94
CA HIS A 30 16.04 -12.61 13.60
C HIS A 30 16.18 -11.33 12.78
N THR A 31 17.37 -10.74 12.77
CA THR A 31 17.69 -9.48 12.10
C THR A 31 18.64 -9.75 10.94
N PRO A 32 18.47 -9.12 9.77
CA PRO A 32 19.47 -9.19 8.72
C PRO A 32 20.80 -8.59 9.18
N THR A 33 21.91 -9.17 8.74
CA THR A 33 23.27 -8.68 9.03
C THR A 33 24.04 -8.52 7.72
N GLY A 34 24.45 -7.28 7.40
CA GLY A 34 25.11 -7.00 6.12
C GLY A 34 24.22 -7.30 4.89
N SER A 35 24.84 -7.51 3.73
CA SER A 35 24.15 -7.63 2.44
C SER A 35 23.41 -8.96 2.22
N SER A 36 23.72 -10.00 2.99
CA SER A 36 23.11 -11.34 2.81
C SER A 36 23.08 -12.20 4.07
N GLY A 37 23.55 -11.66 5.22
CA GLY A 37 23.63 -12.40 6.47
C GLY A 37 22.35 -12.33 7.30
N CYS A 38 22.30 -13.18 8.34
CA CYS A 38 21.24 -13.19 9.34
C CYS A 38 21.81 -13.43 10.74
N SER A 39 21.25 -12.81 11.75
CA SER A 39 21.64 -13.00 13.16
C SER A 39 21.47 -14.45 13.64
N CYS A 40 20.82 -15.33 12.89
CA CYS A 40 20.77 -16.78 13.14
C CYS A 40 22.10 -17.49 12.84
N ARG A 41 23.03 -16.80 12.15
CA ARG A 41 24.36 -17.32 11.76
C ARG A 41 24.32 -18.53 10.83
N SER A 42 23.19 -18.91 10.28
CA SER A 42 23.11 -19.93 9.26
C SER A 42 23.66 -19.39 7.93
N PRO A 43 24.64 -20.05 7.29
CA PRO A 43 25.16 -19.60 5.99
C PRO A 43 24.16 -19.78 4.85
N ILE A 44 23.10 -20.58 5.07
CA ILE A 44 22.03 -20.89 4.10
C ILE A 44 20.67 -20.38 4.59
N CYS A 45 20.62 -19.27 5.32
CA CYS A 45 19.37 -18.70 5.81
C CYS A 45 18.47 -18.26 4.63
N ALA A 46 17.36 -18.97 4.41
CA ALA A 46 16.45 -18.69 3.31
C ALA A 46 15.65 -17.38 3.48
N ASN A 47 15.44 -16.94 4.73
CA ASN A 47 14.60 -15.80 5.05
C ASN A 47 15.27 -14.86 6.09
N PRO A 48 16.35 -14.16 5.72
CA PRO A 48 17.05 -13.26 6.65
C PRO A 48 16.11 -12.20 7.20
N GLY A 49 16.09 -12.09 8.54
CA GLY A 49 15.28 -11.09 9.22
C GLY A 49 13.79 -11.39 9.38
N LYS A 50 13.31 -12.50 8.82
CA LYS A 50 11.87 -12.82 8.79
C LYS A 50 11.48 -14.08 9.59
N HIS A 51 12.42 -14.78 10.21
CA HIS A 51 12.10 -16.00 10.95
C HIS A 51 12.28 -15.82 12.48
N PRO A 52 11.47 -16.54 13.29
CA PRO A 52 11.43 -16.36 14.75
C PRO A 52 12.77 -16.62 15.45
N ARG A 53 13.03 -15.89 16.54
CA ARG A 53 14.11 -16.17 17.51
C ARG A 53 13.66 -17.11 18.62
N THR A 54 12.36 -17.18 18.88
CA THR A 54 11.77 -18.02 19.92
C THR A 54 11.69 -19.50 19.49
N GLN A 55 11.68 -20.40 20.47
CA GLN A 55 11.72 -21.85 20.21
C GLN A 55 10.46 -22.37 19.49
N HIS A 56 9.29 -21.84 19.87
CA HIS A 56 8.00 -22.24 19.28
C HIS A 56 7.45 -21.22 18.28
N GLY A 57 8.28 -20.25 17.89
CA GLY A 57 7.98 -19.27 16.84
C GLY A 57 6.71 -18.48 17.12
N LEU A 58 5.82 -18.47 16.13
CA LEU A 58 4.53 -17.76 16.18
C LEU A 58 3.65 -18.18 17.39
N HIS A 59 3.78 -19.43 17.84
CA HIS A 59 2.96 -19.91 18.98
C HIS A 59 3.29 -19.24 20.30
N GLU A 60 4.42 -18.54 20.41
CA GLU A 60 4.78 -17.73 21.57
C GLU A 60 4.32 -16.27 21.48
N ALA A 61 3.69 -15.87 20.36
CA ALA A 61 3.23 -14.50 20.18
C ALA A 61 2.33 -14.06 21.34
N THR A 62 2.57 -12.86 21.88
CA THR A 62 1.93 -12.41 23.11
C THR A 62 1.74 -10.90 23.16
N THR A 63 0.81 -10.45 23.99
CA THR A 63 0.65 -9.05 24.40
C THR A 63 1.19 -8.80 25.81
N ALA A 64 1.76 -9.83 26.49
CA ALA A 64 2.24 -9.72 27.86
C ALA A 64 3.53 -8.88 27.93
N GLU A 65 3.44 -7.67 28.46
CA GLU A 65 4.52 -6.68 28.57
C GLU A 65 5.80 -7.26 29.19
N ALA A 66 5.68 -8.02 30.30
CA ALA A 66 6.83 -8.61 30.98
C ALA A 66 7.61 -9.56 30.06
N THR A 67 6.93 -10.34 29.22
CA THR A 67 7.55 -11.24 28.24
C THR A 67 8.22 -10.47 27.12
N ILE A 68 7.55 -9.45 26.59
CA ILE A 68 8.08 -8.59 25.54
C ILE A 68 9.36 -7.89 26.02
N ARG A 69 9.34 -7.26 27.19
CA ARG A 69 10.52 -6.63 27.80
C ARG A 69 11.68 -7.62 28.03
N ARG A 70 11.38 -8.85 28.40
CA ARG A 70 12.39 -9.91 28.56
C ARG A 70 13.05 -10.23 27.20
N TRP A 71 12.26 -10.38 26.13
CA TRP A 71 12.78 -10.69 24.81
C TRP A 71 13.68 -9.58 24.27
N TRP A 72 13.23 -8.32 24.29
CA TRP A 72 14.06 -7.21 23.78
C TRP A 72 15.20 -6.83 24.71
N ARG A 73 15.19 -7.24 25.98
CA ARG A 73 16.41 -7.19 26.83
C ARG A 73 17.44 -8.23 26.39
N GLN A 74 16.98 -9.42 26.01
CA GLN A 74 17.86 -10.49 25.51
C GLN A 74 18.34 -10.24 24.08
N TRP A 75 17.47 -9.68 23.24
CA TRP A 75 17.72 -9.40 21.81
C TRP A 75 17.29 -7.97 21.44
N PRO A 76 18.08 -6.95 21.79
CA PRO A 76 17.71 -5.55 21.58
C PRO A 76 17.54 -5.18 20.10
N ASP A 77 18.19 -5.92 19.21
CA ASP A 77 18.17 -5.77 17.75
C ASP A 77 17.11 -6.62 17.04
N ALA A 78 16.29 -7.39 17.78
CA ALA A 78 15.33 -8.29 17.17
C ALA A 78 14.28 -7.55 16.36
N ASN A 79 14.06 -7.99 15.12
CA ASN A 79 12.91 -7.56 14.34
C ASN A 79 11.60 -7.94 15.06
N ILE A 80 10.57 -7.12 14.89
CA ILE A 80 9.26 -7.31 15.47
C ILE A 80 8.39 -8.06 14.47
N ALA A 81 7.86 -9.19 14.86
CA ALA A 81 6.77 -9.84 14.13
C ALA A 81 5.44 -9.60 14.85
N ILE A 82 4.37 -9.37 14.08
CA ILE A 82 2.98 -9.33 14.55
C ILE A 82 2.27 -10.57 13.99
N ALA A 83 1.74 -11.40 14.88
CA ALA A 83 0.88 -12.52 14.50
C ALA A 83 -0.41 -12.01 13.86
N THR A 84 -0.84 -12.61 12.76
CA THR A 84 -2.10 -12.29 12.07
C THR A 84 -3.20 -13.30 12.39
N GLY A 85 -4.39 -13.07 11.89
CA GLY A 85 -5.57 -13.88 12.16
C GLY A 85 -6.35 -13.43 13.40
N ALA A 86 -7.21 -14.29 13.89
CA ALA A 86 -8.10 -14.02 15.00
C ALA A 86 -7.37 -13.62 16.29
N ILE A 87 -6.13 -14.08 16.49
CA ILE A 87 -5.34 -13.81 17.69
C ILE A 87 -5.04 -12.31 17.86
N SER A 88 -4.77 -11.58 16.77
CA SER A 88 -4.53 -10.12 16.77
C SER A 88 -5.66 -9.34 16.12
N GLY A 89 -6.69 -10.00 15.64
CA GLY A 89 -7.80 -9.37 14.93
C GLY A 89 -7.41 -8.81 13.55
N LEU A 90 -6.40 -9.37 12.87
CA LEU A 90 -5.81 -8.84 11.66
C LEU A 90 -5.86 -9.82 10.49
N VAL A 91 -6.16 -9.30 9.30
CA VAL A 91 -5.89 -9.95 8.01
C VAL A 91 -5.05 -9.01 7.17
N VAL A 92 -3.99 -9.53 6.55
CA VAL A 92 -3.06 -8.70 5.77
C VAL A 92 -3.00 -9.19 4.34
N LEU A 93 -3.15 -8.26 3.40
CA LEU A 93 -2.78 -8.45 1.99
C LEU A 93 -1.35 -7.95 1.83
N ASP A 94 -0.44 -8.87 1.54
CA ASP A 94 0.99 -8.64 1.31
C ASP A 94 1.23 -8.56 -0.20
N ILE A 95 1.82 -7.44 -0.65
CA ILE A 95 2.04 -7.12 -2.06
C ILE A 95 3.54 -7.12 -2.33
N ASP A 96 4.00 -8.07 -3.12
CA ASP A 96 5.38 -8.17 -3.59
C ASP A 96 5.52 -7.57 -4.99
N LEU A 97 6.17 -6.40 -5.08
CA LEU A 97 6.36 -5.68 -6.33
C LEU A 97 7.27 -6.43 -7.31
N ASN A 98 8.27 -7.18 -6.80
CA ASN A 98 9.17 -7.96 -7.67
C ASN A 98 8.45 -9.09 -8.41
N LYS A 99 7.30 -9.51 -7.88
CA LYS A 99 6.45 -10.55 -8.48
C LYS A 99 5.24 -9.99 -9.24
N GLY A 100 5.15 -8.66 -9.42
CA GLY A 100 4.06 -8.00 -10.13
C GLY A 100 2.77 -7.88 -9.30
N GLY A 101 2.89 -7.84 -7.96
CA GLY A 101 1.76 -7.72 -7.05
C GLY A 101 0.95 -6.43 -7.23
N ASP A 102 1.60 -5.33 -7.61
CA ASP A 102 0.94 -4.07 -7.98
C ASP A 102 0.01 -4.23 -9.19
N THR A 103 0.50 -4.87 -10.24
CA THR A 103 -0.29 -5.18 -11.44
C THR A 103 -1.42 -6.16 -11.11
N GLY A 104 -1.15 -7.15 -10.25
CA GLY A 104 -2.14 -8.09 -9.75
C GLY A 104 -3.25 -7.39 -8.99
N LEU A 105 -2.90 -6.52 -8.03
CA LEU A 105 -3.87 -5.74 -7.27
C LEU A 105 -4.70 -4.82 -8.16
N ALA A 106 -4.06 -4.08 -9.08
CA ALA A 106 -4.77 -3.19 -10.00
C ALA A 106 -5.82 -3.93 -10.85
N ARG A 107 -5.53 -5.17 -11.29
CA ARG A 107 -6.50 -6.02 -12.00
C ARG A 107 -7.67 -6.44 -11.10
N LEU A 108 -7.40 -6.80 -9.85
CA LEU A 108 -8.45 -7.13 -8.89
C LEU A 108 -9.34 -5.91 -8.62
N GLU A 109 -8.75 -4.76 -8.37
CA GLU A 109 -9.50 -3.51 -8.15
C GLU A 109 -10.32 -3.08 -9.37
N GLN A 110 -9.80 -3.31 -10.57
CA GLN A 110 -10.55 -3.07 -11.80
C GLN A 110 -11.73 -4.06 -11.97
N SER A 111 -11.56 -5.29 -11.51
CA SER A 111 -12.58 -6.35 -11.66
C SER A 111 -13.64 -6.31 -10.56
N TYR A 112 -13.27 -5.85 -9.38
CA TYR A 112 -14.14 -5.80 -8.19
C TYR A 112 -14.36 -4.36 -7.74
N CYS A 113 -13.63 -3.94 -6.69
CA CYS A 113 -13.65 -2.56 -6.17
C CYS A 113 -12.26 -2.20 -5.66
N THR A 114 -11.96 -0.91 -5.57
CA THR A 114 -10.75 -0.44 -4.89
C THR A 114 -10.76 -0.88 -3.43
N LEU A 115 -9.57 -1.15 -2.89
CA LEU A 115 -9.42 -1.43 -1.47
C LEU A 115 -9.88 -0.21 -0.65
N PRO A 116 -10.58 -0.42 0.48
CA PRO A 116 -10.91 0.67 1.39
C PRO A 116 -9.65 1.24 2.02
N GLU A 117 -9.71 2.51 2.44
CA GLU A 117 -8.65 3.10 3.26
C GLU A 117 -8.51 2.30 4.55
N THR A 118 -7.29 1.87 4.84
CA THR A 118 -6.94 1.06 6.01
C THR A 118 -5.48 1.29 6.38
N VAL A 119 -5.06 0.76 7.51
CA VAL A 119 -3.64 0.78 7.93
C VAL A 119 -2.75 0.14 6.88
N GLN A 120 -1.64 0.81 6.57
CA GLN A 120 -0.72 0.37 5.54
C GLN A 120 0.73 0.44 6.00
N GLN A 121 1.50 -0.53 5.54
CA GLN A 121 2.91 -0.65 5.84
C GLN A 121 3.72 -0.75 4.55
N LEU A 122 4.82 -0.03 4.50
CA LEU A 122 5.84 -0.16 3.47
C LEU A 122 6.84 -1.23 3.88
N THR A 123 7.17 -2.11 2.96
CA THR A 123 8.20 -3.14 3.14
C THR A 123 9.45 -2.81 2.33
N GLY A 124 10.48 -3.67 2.38
CA GLY A 124 11.67 -3.46 1.55
C GLY A 124 11.41 -3.49 0.04
N ILE A 125 10.33 -4.17 -0.41
CA ILE A 125 10.07 -4.46 -1.83
C ILE A 125 8.58 -4.33 -2.18
N GLY A 126 7.74 -3.84 -1.30
CA GLY A 126 6.30 -3.76 -1.52
C GLY A 126 5.57 -3.16 -0.36
N GLY A 127 4.37 -3.63 -0.08
CA GLY A 127 3.56 -3.11 1.00
C GLY A 127 2.54 -4.09 1.55
N HIS A 128 2.04 -3.80 2.73
CA HIS A 128 0.96 -4.52 3.39
C HIS A 128 -0.26 -3.62 3.52
N TYR A 129 -1.44 -4.16 3.22
CA TYR A 129 -2.73 -3.61 3.59
C TYR A 129 -3.28 -4.41 4.74
N ILE A 130 -3.55 -3.77 5.85
CA ILE A 130 -3.93 -4.42 7.10
C ILE A 130 -5.40 -4.15 7.37
N PHE A 131 -6.20 -5.22 7.41
CA PHE A 131 -7.64 -5.17 7.63
C PHE A 131 -8.02 -5.78 8.97
N ALA A 132 -9.18 -5.40 9.49
CA ALA A 132 -9.81 -6.08 10.60
C ALA A 132 -10.17 -7.52 10.20
N HIS A 133 -9.89 -8.48 11.10
CA HIS A 133 -10.25 -9.88 10.91
C HIS A 133 -11.78 -10.05 10.91
N PRO A 134 -12.36 -10.78 9.94
CA PRO A 134 -13.81 -10.83 9.73
C PRO A 134 -14.57 -11.68 10.75
N GLY A 135 -13.93 -12.18 11.82
CA GLY A 135 -14.54 -13.05 12.83
C GLY A 135 -14.79 -14.49 12.36
N ARG A 136 -14.36 -14.85 11.16
CA ARG A 136 -14.40 -16.21 10.59
C ARG A 136 -13.03 -16.62 10.07
N PRO A 137 -12.68 -17.91 10.01
CA PRO A 137 -11.34 -18.34 9.61
C PRO A 137 -10.91 -17.79 8.25
N VAL A 138 -9.72 -17.20 8.20
CA VAL A 138 -9.06 -16.73 6.98
C VAL A 138 -7.70 -17.43 6.90
N LYS A 139 -7.54 -18.35 5.96
CA LYS A 139 -6.29 -19.09 5.78
C LYS A 139 -5.19 -18.21 5.17
N ASN A 140 -3.94 -18.48 5.53
CA ASN A 140 -2.80 -17.96 4.77
C ASN A 140 -2.86 -18.50 3.34
N SER A 141 -2.52 -17.65 2.38
CA SER A 141 -2.36 -18.09 0.99
C SER A 141 -1.17 -17.41 0.33
N VAL A 142 -0.56 -18.07 -0.60
CA VAL A 142 0.55 -17.57 -1.41
C VAL A 142 0.07 -17.55 -2.85
N GLU A 143 0.10 -16.38 -3.48
CA GLU A 143 -0.23 -16.15 -4.88
C GLU A 143 -1.62 -16.67 -5.34
N THR A 144 -2.52 -16.99 -4.40
CA THR A 144 -3.89 -17.44 -4.71
C THR A 144 -4.71 -16.36 -5.42
N LEU A 145 -4.44 -15.09 -5.10
CA LEU A 145 -5.08 -13.93 -5.72
C LEU A 145 -4.39 -13.46 -7.00
N GLY A 146 -3.25 -14.05 -7.31
CA GLY A 146 -2.40 -13.70 -8.44
C GLY A 146 -0.94 -13.56 -8.01
N PRO A 147 0.01 -13.48 -8.99
CA PRO A 147 1.42 -13.32 -8.69
C PRO A 147 1.70 -12.13 -7.78
N GLY A 148 2.50 -12.34 -6.73
CA GLY A 148 2.92 -11.30 -5.80
C GLY A 148 1.82 -10.82 -4.85
N LEU A 149 0.70 -11.54 -4.71
CA LEU A 149 -0.39 -11.23 -3.78
C LEU A 149 -0.59 -12.37 -2.79
N ASP A 150 -0.13 -12.16 -1.56
CA ASP A 150 -0.23 -13.12 -0.47
C ASP A 150 -1.23 -12.65 0.60
N ILE A 151 -1.89 -13.59 1.24
CA ILE A 151 -2.71 -13.32 2.43
C ILE A 151 -2.02 -13.88 3.67
N ARG A 152 -1.91 -13.02 4.70
CA ARG A 152 -1.51 -13.43 6.04
C ARG A 152 -2.76 -13.37 6.94
N GLY A 153 -3.34 -14.54 7.15
CA GLY A 153 -4.53 -14.75 7.98
C GLY A 153 -4.20 -15.51 9.26
N ASP A 154 -5.04 -16.50 9.62
CA ASP A 154 -4.87 -17.31 10.82
C ASP A 154 -3.60 -18.15 10.77
N GLY A 155 -2.76 -18.05 11.82
CA GLY A 155 -1.48 -18.73 11.89
C GLY A 155 -0.39 -18.11 11.00
N GLY A 156 -0.61 -16.89 10.47
CA GLY A 156 0.38 -16.08 9.76
C GLY A 156 1.03 -15.02 10.66
N TYR A 157 1.95 -14.27 10.07
CA TYR A 157 2.55 -13.09 10.68
C TYR A 157 3.15 -12.17 9.62
N ILE A 158 3.37 -10.92 10.01
CA ILE A 158 4.12 -9.92 9.25
C ILE A 158 5.29 -9.40 10.09
N ILE A 159 6.32 -8.88 9.42
CA ILE A 159 7.37 -8.10 10.09
C ILE A 159 6.91 -6.65 10.12
N ALA A 160 6.96 -6.02 11.30
CA ALA A 160 6.40 -4.70 11.55
C ALA A 160 7.49 -3.62 11.70
N PRO A 161 7.15 -2.34 11.43
CA PRO A 161 8.05 -1.21 11.71
C PRO A 161 8.50 -1.14 13.18
N PRO A 162 9.70 -0.60 13.47
CA PRO A 162 10.74 -0.15 12.57
C PRO A 162 11.80 -1.22 12.28
N SER A 163 11.39 -2.45 12.06
CA SER A 163 12.25 -3.61 11.78
C SER A 163 13.10 -3.40 10.53
N LEU A 164 14.25 -4.08 10.45
CA LEU A 164 15.15 -4.03 9.31
C LEU A 164 14.81 -5.11 8.28
N HIS A 165 14.65 -4.72 7.02
CA HIS A 165 14.50 -5.65 5.90
C HIS A 165 15.85 -6.10 5.35
N ALA A 166 15.91 -7.27 4.69
CA ALA A 166 17.13 -7.81 4.08
C ALA A 166 17.77 -6.91 3.00
N THR A 167 17.00 -5.99 2.41
CA THR A 167 17.50 -4.97 1.49
C THR A 167 18.23 -3.81 2.18
N GLY A 168 18.30 -3.79 3.51
CA GLY A 168 18.85 -2.69 4.30
C GLY A 168 17.87 -1.55 4.57
N ARG A 169 16.65 -1.61 4.05
CA ARG A 169 15.58 -0.64 4.33
C ARG A 169 14.84 -1.00 5.61
N LEU A 170 14.31 0.00 6.32
CA LEU A 170 13.40 -0.24 7.43
C LEU A 170 11.99 -0.49 6.90
N TYR A 171 11.26 -1.36 7.58
CA TYR A 171 9.81 -1.36 7.49
C TYR A 171 9.29 -0.04 8.08
N ALA A 172 8.33 0.58 7.43
CA ALA A 172 7.75 1.84 7.87
C ALA A 172 6.22 1.80 7.69
N TRP A 173 5.49 2.50 8.55
CA TRP A 173 4.08 2.77 8.28
C TRP A 173 3.97 3.74 7.12
N GLU A 174 2.95 3.59 6.29
CA GLU A 174 2.60 4.62 5.32
C GLU A 174 2.12 5.85 6.11
N VAL A 175 2.68 7.03 5.79
CA VAL A 175 2.56 8.23 6.64
C VAL A 175 1.11 8.68 6.85
N THR A 176 0.25 8.50 5.86
CA THR A 176 -1.17 8.87 5.92
C THR A 176 -2.08 7.73 6.40
N HIS A 177 -1.53 6.52 6.59
CA HIS A 177 -2.26 5.31 6.95
C HIS A 177 -1.60 4.56 8.12
N GLN A 178 -1.09 5.32 9.10
CA GLN A 178 -0.51 4.75 10.31
C GLN A 178 -1.59 4.21 11.24
N PRO A 179 -1.27 3.21 12.07
CA PRO A 179 -2.25 2.65 13.00
C PRO A 179 -2.68 3.62 14.12
N GLU A 180 -1.98 4.74 14.30
CA GLU A 180 -2.33 5.83 15.22
C GLU A 180 -3.53 6.64 14.71
N ASP A 181 -3.58 6.88 13.40
CA ASP A 181 -4.48 7.86 12.77
C ASP A 181 -5.54 7.20 11.88
N THR A 182 -5.29 5.95 11.47
CA THR A 182 -6.16 5.23 10.53
C THR A 182 -6.79 4.00 11.20
N PRO A 183 -8.12 3.90 11.22
CA PRO A 183 -8.79 2.70 11.70
C PRO A 183 -8.57 1.53 10.74
N LEU A 184 -8.56 0.30 11.29
CA LEU A 184 -8.60 -0.91 10.48
C LEU A 184 -9.94 -0.98 9.74
N ALA A 185 -9.92 -0.97 8.42
CA ALA A 185 -11.12 -1.24 7.63
C ALA A 185 -11.49 -2.73 7.70
N SER A 186 -12.78 -3.04 7.52
CA SER A 186 -13.20 -4.42 7.31
C SER A 186 -12.54 -4.98 6.04
N CYS A 187 -12.08 -6.23 6.12
CA CYS A 187 -11.58 -6.91 4.93
C CYS A 187 -12.70 -6.99 3.87
N PRO A 188 -12.45 -6.55 2.61
CA PRO A 188 -13.50 -6.50 1.59
C PRO A 188 -14.15 -7.86 1.34
N ASP A 189 -15.47 -7.87 1.22
CA ASP A 189 -16.21 -9.12 0.99
C ASP A 189 -15.78 -9.84 -0.30
N TRP A 190 -15.46 -9.07 -1.35
CA TRP A 190 -14.96 -9.63 -2.60
C TRP A 190 -13.61 -10.35 -2.41
N LEU A 191 -12.74 -9.78 -1.57
CA LEU A 191 -11.43 -10.38 -1.27
C LEU A 191 -11.62 -11.68 -0.48
N LEU A 192 -12.50 -11.65 0.53
CA LEU A 192 -12.85 -12.83 1.32
C LEU A 192 -13.54 -13.92 0.48
N ALA A 193 -14.34 -13.55 -0.51
CA ALA A 193 -14.98 -14.48 -1.43
C ALA A 193 -13.96 -15.20 -2.32
N LEU A 194 -12.97 -14.48 -2.85
CA LEU A 194 -11.86 -15.07 -3.60
C LEU A 194 -11.03 -16.06 -2.78
N LEU A 195 -10.82 -15.77 -1.51
CA LEU A 195 -10.06 -16.64 -0.59
C LEU A 195 -10.84 -17.87 -0.16
N ALA A 196 -12.17 -17.82 -0.16
CA ALA A 196 -13.03 -18.96 0.16
C ALA A 196 -13.15 -19.97 -0.99
N THR A 197 -12.74 -19.57 -2.20
CA THR A 197 -12.84 -20.42 -3.40
C THR A 197 -11.61 -21.34 -3.49
N PRO A 198 -11.77 -22.65 -3.70
CA PRO A 198 -10.64 -23.55 -3.93
C PRO A 198 -9.83 -23.13 -5.18
N PRO A 199 -8.49 -23.30 -5.21
CA PRO A 199 -7.62 -22.83 -6.30
C PRO A 199 -7.93 -23.39 -7.70
N ASP A 200 -8.76 -24.41 -7.84
CA ASP A 200 -9.16 -25.00 -9.13
C ASP A 200 -10.46 -24.44 -9.71
N SER A 201 -11.15 -23.56 -9.02
CA SER A 201 -12.25 -22.83 -9.63
C SER A 201 -11.70 -21.61 -10.37
N LYS A 202 -11.53 -21.72 -11.68
CA LYS A 202 -11.42 -20.55 -12.57
C LYS A 202 -12.49 -19.57 -12.13
N GLY A 203 -12.08 -18.33 -11.75
CA GLY A 203 -13.01 -17.28 -11.34
C GLY A 203 -14.19 -17.25 -12.31
N PRO A 204 -15.40 -16.84 -11.88
CA PRO A 204 -16.56 -16.90 -12.73
C PRO A 204 -16.28 -16.12 -14.02
N THR A 205 -15.91 -16.83 -15.06
CA THR A 205 -16.08 -16.35 -16.41
C THR A 205 -17.59 -16.24 -16.53
N ILE A 206 -18.13 -15.04 -16.42
CA ILE A 206 -19.54 -14.79 -16.68
C ILE A 206 -19.72 -15.15 -18.14
N ASN A 207 -20.05 -16.41 -18.38
CA ASN A 207 -20.57 -16.83 -19.65
C ASN A 207 -21.93 -16.18 -19.72
N ALA A 208 -22.08 -15.13 -20.53
CA ALA A 208 -23.31 -14.34 -20.67
C ALA A 208 -24.55 -15.20 -21.04
N SER A 209 -24.37 -16.49 -21.24
CA SER A 209 -25.39 -17.45 -21.66
C SER A 209 -25.65 -18.58 -20.66
N ALA A 210 -24.90 -18.71 -19.56
CA ALA A 210 -25.13 -19.78 -18.58
C ALA A 210 -25.97 -19.30 -17.40
N PRO A 211 -27.00 -20.05 -16.94
CA PRO A 211 -27.78 -19.68 -15.78
C PRO A 211 -26.97 -19.69 -14.50
N ILE A 212 -27.17 -18.69 -13.65
CA ILE A 212 -26.54 -18.56 -12.32
C ILE A 212 -27.40 -19.34 -11.33
N LEU A 213 -26.91 -20.52 -10.92
CA LEU A 213 -27.63 -21.44 -10.08
C LEU A 213 -27.71 -21.01 -8.61
N ALA A 214 -28.65 -21.59 -7.87
CA ALA A 214 -28.78 -21.44 -6.42
C ALA A 214 -27.45 -21.67 -5.71
N GLY A 215 -27.08 -20.81 -4.74
CA GLY A 215 -25.79 -20.84 -4.03
C GLY A 215 -24.73 -19.89 -4.59
N HIS A 216 -24.81 -19.50 -5.88
CA HIS A 216 -23.86 -18.59 -6.51
C HIS A 216 -24.45 -17.21 -6.83
N ARG A 217 -25.78 -17.05 -6.82
CA ARG A 217 -26.51 -15.83 -7.21
C ARG A 217 -26.08 -14.62 -6.39
N ASP A 218 -26.02 -14.78 -5.09
CA ASP A 218 -25.73 -13.73 -4.13
C ASP A 218 -24.34 -13.14 -4.35
N SER A 219 -23.31 -13.99 -4.42
CA SER A 219 -21.93 -13.57 -4.65
C SER A 219 -21.72 -13.02 -6.06
N THR A 220 -22.36 -13.60 -7.07
CA THR A 220 -22.23 -13.15 -8.46
C THR A 220 -22.84 -11.76 -8.66
N LEU A 221 -24.05 -11.53 -8.15
CA LEU A 221 -24.69 -10.20 -8.22
C LEU A 221 -23.90 -9.15 -7.44
N PHE A 222 -23.42 -9.49 -6.24
CA PHE A 222 -22.57 -8.58 -5.46
C PHE A 222 -21.30 -8.21 -6.21
N THR A 223 -20.58 -9.20 -6.76
CA THR A 223 -19.36 -8.98 -7.56
C THR A 223 -19.62 -8.09 -8.78
N MET A 224 -20.73 -8.31 -9.48
CA MET A 224 -21.13 -7.45 -10.59
C MET A 224 -21.41 -6.01 -10.12
N GLY A 225 -22.10 -5.84 -9.01
CA GLY A 225 -22.36 -4.52 -8.42
C GLY A 225 -21.08 -3.77 -8.10
N CYS A 226 -20.11 -4.44 -7.48
CA CYS A 226 -18.78 -3.89 -7.21
C CYS A 226 -18.02 -3.53 -8.49
N SER A 227 -18.08 -4.37 -9.53
CA SER A 227 -17.44 -4.10 -10.82
C SER A 227 -18.04 -2.85 -11.50
N LEU A 228 -19.35 -2.65 -11.43
CA LEU A 228 -20.01 -1.46 -11.94
C LEU A 228 -19.64 -0.22 -11.13
N ARG A 229 -19.54 -0.35 -9.81
CA ARG A 229 -19.10 0.74 -8.93
C ARG A 229 -17.67 1.19 -9.23
N ALA A 230 -16.75 0.24 -9.40
CA ALA A 230 -15.38 0.50 -9.82
C ALA A 230 -15.27 1.22 -11.17
N ARG A 231 -16.31 1.11 -12.03
CA ARG A 231 -16.43 1.87 -13.28
C ARG A 231 -17.14 3.22 -13.12
N GLY A 232 -17.40 3.65 -11.89
CA GLY A 232 -18.01 4.93 -11.58
C GLY A 232 -19.53 4.95 -11.70
N CYS A 233 -20.21 3.80 -11.82
CA CYS A 233 -21.67 3.75 -11.92
C CYS A 233 -22.34 4.22 -10.62
N SER A 234 -23.46 4.96 -10.74
CA SER A 234 -24.29 5.35 -9.62
C SER A 234 -25.06 4.14 -9.04
N TYR A 235 -25.62 4.32 -7.85
CA TYR A 235 -26.48 3.29 -7.23
C TYR A 235 -27.63 2.85 -8.14
N GLU A 236 -28.29 3.79 -8.80
CA GLU A 236 -29.44 3.54 -9.68
C GLU A 236 -29.05 2.64 -10.86
N VAL A 237 -27.88 2.93 -11.48
CA VAL A 237 -27.34 2.13 -12.59
C VAL A 237 -26.97 0.73 -12.12
N ILE A 238 -26.33 0.62 -10.96
CA ILE A 238 -25.97 -0.66 -10.36
C ILE A 238 -27.23 -1.47 -10.05
N LEU A 239 -28.23 -0.88 -9.41
CA LEU A 239 -29.49 -1.56 -9.08
C LEU A 239 -30.20 -2.08 -10.34
N ALA A 240 -30.35 -1.24 -11.35
CA ALA A 240 -31.01 -1.64 -12.61
C ALA A 240 -30.28 -2.79 -13.31
N ALA A 241 -28.95 -2.75 -13.35
CA ALA A 241 -28.13 -3.82 -13.93
C ALA A 241 -28.28 -5.14 -13.15
N LEU A 242 -28.23 -5.08 -11.81
CA LEU A 242 -28.38 -6.27 -10.97
C LEU A 242 -29.80 -6.86 -11.06
N GLN A 243 -30.84 -6.05 -11.14
CA GLN A 243 -32.22 -6.52 -11.32
C GLN A 243 -32.41 -7.21 -12.69
N THR A 244 -31.85 -6.62 -13.74
CA THR A 244 -31.87 -7.25 -15.08
C THR A 244 -31.13 -8.59 -15.07
N MET A 245 -29.93 -8.64 -14.51
CA MET A 245 -29.15 -9.87 -14.41
C MET A 245 -29.85 -10.94 -13.57
N ASN A 246 -30.46 -10.54 -12.45
CA ASN A 246 -31.24 -11.43 -11.61
C ASN A 246 -32.42 -12.06 -12.36
N ALA A 247 -33.18 -11.24 -13.08
CA ALA A 247 -34.34 -11.70 -13.83
C ALA A 247 -34.00 -12.59 -15.03
N THR A 248 -32.85 -12.36 -15.68
CA THR A 248 -32.50 -13.03 -16.95
C THR A 248 -31.52 -14.19 -16.80
N GLN A 249 -30.74 -14.22 -15.72
CA GLN A 249 -29.64 -15.18 -15.57
C GLN A 249 -29.71 -16.00 -14.28
N CYS A 250 -30.37 -15.51 -13.21
CA CYS A 250 -30.46 -16.28 -11.98
C CYS A 250 -31.60 -17.30 -12.02
N ASP A 251 -31.29 -18.53 -11.60
CA ASP A 251 -32.28 -19.63 -11.56
C ASP A 251 -32.27 -20.32 -10.19
N PRO A 252 -33.39 -20.19 -9.39
CA PRO A 252 -34.46 -19.18 -9.52
C PRO A 252 -33.98 -17.77 -9.19
N PRO A 253 -34.62 -16.70 -9.63
CA PRO A 253 -34.25 -15.32 -9.28
C PRO A 253 -34.27 -15.09 -7.76
N LEU A 254 -33.38 -14.21 -7.27
CA LEU A 254 -33.41 -13.73 -5.88
C LEU A 254 -34.60 -12.77 -5.67
N PRO A 255 -35.15 -12.68 -4.44
CA PRO A 255 -36.11 -11.64 -4.09
C PRO A 255 -35.55 -10.23 -4.34
N ASP A 256 -36.39 -9.29 -4.78
CA ASP A 256 -35.98 -7.93 -5.10
C ASP A 256 -35.30 -7.18 -3.96
N ASP A 257 -35.69 -7.45 -2.72
CA ASP A 257 -35.07 -6.85 -1.53
C ASP A 257 -33.63 -7.32 -1.34
N GLU A 258 -33.32 -8.59 -1.67
CA GLU A 258 -31.93 -9.11 -1.64
C GLU A 258 -31.07 -8.46 -2.73
N VAL A 259 -31.59 -8.29 -3.93
CA VAL A 259 -30.88 -7.60 -5.02
C VAL A 259 -30.58 -6.14 -4.63
N ARG A 260 -31.55 -5.45 -4.01
CA ARG A 260 -31.38 -4.08 -3.50
C ARG A 260 -30.30 -4.02 -2.41
N LYS A 261 -30.25 -4.97 -1.49
CA LYS A 261 -29.20 -5.06 -0.48
C LYS A 261 -27.80 -5.14 -1.11
N LYS A 262 -27.64 -5.92 -2.19
CA LYS A 262 -26.35 -6.02 -2.91
C LYS A 262 -25.98 -4.72 -3.61
N ALA A 263 -26.93 -4.04 -4.25
CA ALA A 263 -26.69 -2.74 -4.86
C ALA A 263 -26.27 -1.69 -3.81
N VAL A 264 -26.95 -1.64 -2.66
CA VAL A 264 -26.59 -0.77 -1.54
C VAL A 264 -25.19 -1.10 -1.00
N GLN A 265 -24.89 -2.38 -0.82
CA GLN A 265 -23.59 -2.82 -0.31
C GLN A 265 -22.45 -2.46 -1.28
N ALA A 266 -22.64 -2.72 -2.58
CA ALA A 266 -21.67 -2.34 -3.61
C ALA A 266 -21.46 -0.82 -3.69
N SER A 267 -22.52 -0.03 -3.46
CA SER A 267 -22.48 1.44 -3.52
C SER A 267 -21.78 2.10 -2.32
N LYS A 268 -21.50 1.36 -1.25
CA LYS A 268 -20.70 1.86 -0.12
C LYS A 268 -19.22 2.02 -0.47
N TYR A 269 -18.73 1.34 -1.49
CA TYR A 269 -17.37 1.50 -1.96
C TYR A 269 -17.20 2.80 -2.76
N ALA A 270 -15.99 3.37 -2.72
CA ALA A 270 -15.69 4.57 -3.50
C ALA A 270 -15.90 4.32 -5.01
N PRO A 271 -16.53 5.26 -5.73
CA PRO A 271 -16.68 5.12 -7.19
C PRO A 271 -15.31 5.22 -7.86
N GLY A 272 -15.04 4.35 -8.81
CA GLY A 272 -13.89 4.51 -9.70
C GLY A 272 -14.04 5.81 -10.52
N THR A 273 -12.97 6.56 -10.66
CA THR A 273 -12.93 7.77 -11.49
C THR A 273 -12.93 7.38 -12.96
N ARG A 274 -14.06 7.52 -13.63
CA ARG A 274 -14.13 7.38 -15.08
C ARG A 274 -13.50 8.62 -15.71
N SER A 275 -12.36 8.46 -16.37
CA SER A 275 -11.83 9.51 -17.24
C SER A 275 -12.81 9.79 -18.37
N GLN A 276 -13.58 10.87 -18.26
CA GLN A 276 -14.26 11.48 -19.41
C GLN A 276 -13.24 12.40 -20.08
N ASN A 277 -12.58 11.93 -21.12
CA ASN A 277 -11.89 12.83 -22.04
C ASN A 277 -11.98 12.32 -23.47
N GLY A 278 -13.00 12.83 -24.16
CA GLY A 278 -12.91 13.13 -25.56
C GLY A 278 -12.51 14.59 -25.69
N LEU A 279 -11.22 14.90 -25.85
CA LEU A 279 -10.73 16.15 -26.39
C LEU A 279 -9.41 15.87 -27.11
N GLN A 280 -9.34 16.37 -28.34
CA GLN A 280 -8.24 16.21 -29.28
C GLN A 280 -6.94 16.81 -28.76
N PRO A 281 -5.78 16.21 -29.08
CA PRO A 281 -4.47 16.78 -28.74
C PRO A 281 -4.09 17.93 -29.69
N PRO A 282 -3.41 18.97 -29.18
CA PRO A 282 -2.75 19.96 -30.02
C PRO A 282 -1.48 19.38 -30.68
N PRO A 283 -1.01 19.94 -31.79
CA PRO A 283 0.02 19.35 -32.62
C PRO A 283 1.41 19.35 -31.98
N SER A 284 2.09 18.26 -32.21
CA SER A 284 3.46 17.99 -31.75
C SER A 284 4.48 18.93 -32.39
N THR A 285 5.19 19.71 -31.59
CA THR A 285 6.48 20.27 -31.99
C THR A 285 7.60 19.36 -31.48
N VAL A 286 8.33 18.81 -32.42
CA VAL A 286 9.51 17.98 -32.18
C VAL A 286 10.63 18.88 -31.66
N SER A 287 11.11 18.63 -30.44
CA SER A 287 12.32 19.20 -29.88
C SER A 287 13.37 18.11 -29.73
N THR A 288 14.54 18.36 -30.28
CA THR A 288 15.76 17.54 -30.26
C THR A 288 16.09 17.04 -28.84
N ALA A 289 15.95 15.74 -28.62
CA ALA A 289 16.32 15.09 -27.39
C ALA A 289 17.85 15.02 -27.26
N ALA A 290 18.42 15.74 -26.30
CA ALA A 290 19.71 15.39 -25.76
C ALA A 290 19.65 13.94 -25.23
N LEU A 291 20.64 13.12 -25.53
CA LEU A 291 20.79 11.75 -25.04
C LEU A 291 20.59 11.72 -23.51
N GLN A 292 19.54 11.05 -23.06
CA GLN A 292 19.23 10.90 -21.65
C GLN A 292 19.47 9.43 -21.26
N PRO A 293 20.67 9.08 -20.73
CA PRO A 293 21.08 7.69 -20.49
C PRO A 293 20.11 6.91 -19.56
N TRP A 294 19.42 7.63 -18.67
CA TRP A 294 18.45 7.02 -17.75
C TRP A 294 17.21 6.44 -18.46
N ARG A 295 16.91 6.87 -19.69
CA ARG A 295 15.79 6.33 -20.48
C ARG A 295 16.01 4.87 -20.88
N GLU A 296 17.26 4.45 -21.02
CA GLU A 296 17.62 3.06 -21.33
C GLU A 296 17.34 2.11 -20.16
N LEU A 297 17.21 2.67 -18.95
CA LEU A 297 16.89 1.90 -17.74
C LEU A 297 15.38 1.69 -17.55
N LEU A 298 14.53 2.34 -18.36
CA LEU A 298 13.09 2.18 -18.26
C LEU A 298 12.65 0.78 -18.71
N LEU A 299 11.84 0.12 -17.89
CA LEU A 299 11.17 -1.11 -18.29
C LEU A 299 10.05 -0.78 -19.27
N THR A 300 10.10 -1.37 -20.46
CA THR A 300 9.15 -1.07 -21.54
C THR A 300 8.23 -2.25 -21.83
N LYS A 301 7.04 -1.94 -22.36
CA LYS A 301 6.10 -2.91 -22.91
C LYS A 301 6.59 -3.36 -24.29
N LYS A 302 5.93 -4.39 -24.88
CA LYS A 302 6.23 -4.88 -26.23
C LYS A 302 6.14 -3.82 -27.34
N ASN A 303 5.34 -2.78 -27.11
CA ASN A 303 5.18 -1.64 -28.02
C ASN A 303 6.21 -0.50 -27.82
N GLY A 304 7.16 -0.67 -26.88
CA GLY A 304 8.20 0.30 -26.57
C GLY A 304 7.78 1.39 -25.56
N ASP A 305 6.52 1.46 -25.13
CA ASP A 305 6.09 2.43 -24.12
C ASP A 305 6.56 2.01 -22.72
N PRO A 306 6.92 2.94 -21.82
CA PRO A 306 7.28 2.60 -20.45
C PRO A 306 6.12 1.92 -19.69
N THR A 307 6.46 0.96 -18.84
CA THR A 307 5.48 0.36 -17.92
C THR A 307 5.18 1.32 -16.77
N GLY A 308 3.90 1.45 -16.38
CA GLY A 308 3.45 2.32 -15.28
C GLY A 308 3.76 1.75 -13.89
N ASN A 309 5.01 1.40 -13.62
CA ASN A 309 5.48 0.89 -12.33
C ASN A 309 6.26 1.94 -11.54
N ILE A 310 6.39 1.72 -10.23
CA ILE A 310 7.10 2.62 -9.30
C ILE A 310 8.55 2.89 -9.74
N GLY A 311 9.26 1.87 -10.25
CA GLY A 311 10.64 2.02 -10.71
C GLY A 311 10.77 3.02 -11.85
N ASN A 312 9.92 2.91 -12.87
CA ASN A 312 9.91 3.86 -14.01
C ASN A 312 9.47 5.25 -13.58
N ILE A 313 8.45 5.36 -12.73
CA ILE A 313 8.00 6.65 -12.18
C ILE A 313 9.16 7.33 -11.45
N GLY A 314 9.84 6.61 -10.55
CA GLY A 314 10.98 7.12 -9.79
C GLY A 314 12.14 7.55 -10.70
N LEU A 315 12.49 6.76 -11.71
CA LEU A 315 13.51 7.10 -12.69
C LEU A 315 13.17 8.40 -13.45
N ILE A 316 11.92 8.55 -13.88
CA ILE A 316 11.46 9.75 -14.58
C ILE A 316 11.51 10.97 -13.66
N LEU A 317 10.96 10.88 -12.45
CA LEU A 317 10.90 11.99 -11.50
C LEU A 317 12.28 12.45 -11.05
N ALA A 318 13.20 11.51 -10.82
CA ALA A 318 14.56 11.82 -10.39
C ALA A 318 15.45 12.39 -11.50
N ASN A 319 15.19 12.07 -12.78
CA ASN A 319 16.11 12.38 -13.85
C ASN A 319 15.54 13.27 -14.96
N HIS A 320 14.21 13.38 -15.08
CA HIS A 320 13.62 14.20 -16.12
C HIS A 320 13.85 15.70 -15.83
N PRO A 321 14.33 16.51 -16.80
CA PRO A 321 14.67 17.92 -16.59
C PRO A 321 13.54 18.78 -16.00
N THR A 322 12.29 18.40 -16.25
CA THR A 322 11.12 19.11 -15.71
C THR A 322 10.92 18.86 -14.21
N TRP A 323 11.39 17.73 -13.67
CA TRP A 323 11.02 17.28 -12.32
C TRP A 323 12.22 17.06 -11.39
N ALA A 324 13.38 16.74 -11.93
CA ALA A 324 14.56 16.42 -11.14
C ALA A 324 14.90 17.53 -10.15
N GLY A 325 15.05 17.16 -8.88
CA GLY A 325 15.45 18.04 -7.77
C GLY A 325 14.37 19.02 -7.29
N ARG A 326 13.14 18.93 -7.81
CA ARG A 326 12.05 19.84 -7.41
C ARG A 326 11.23 19.30 -6.25
N PHE A 327 11.26 18.00 -5.99
CA PHE A 327 10.57 17.34 -4.87
C PHE A 327 11.47 17.33 -3.65
N TRP A 328 10.92 17.65 -2.48
CA TRP A 328 11.67 17.65 -1.24
C TRP A 328 10.73 17.54 -0.03
N TRP A 329 11.27 17.13 1.11
CA TRP A 329 10.54 16.98 2.36
C TRP A 329 10.83 18.16 3.28
N ASP A 330 9.77 18.88 3.70
CA ASP A 330 9.89 19.90 4.73
C ASP A 330 9.97 19.21 6.10
N ALA A 331 11.18 19.09 6.63
CA ALA A 331 11.44 18.38 7.88
C ALA A 331 10.84 19.10 9.09
N VAL A 332 10.56 20.40 8.97
CA VAL A 332 9.96 21.22 10.06
C VAL A 332 8.44 21.02 10.10
N ARG A 333 7.80 21.03 8.93
CA ARG A 333 6.34 20.89 8.83
C ARG A 333 5.89 19.43 8.71
N GLY A 334 6.79 18.50 8.37
CA GLY A 334 6.46 17.11 8.12
C GLY A 334 5.61 16.89 6.87
N ILE A 335 5.83 17.67 5.81
CA ILE A 335 5.04 17.63 4.58
C ILE A 335 5.90 17.53 3.33
N ALA A 336 5.37 16.87 2.29
CA ALA A 336 5.99 16.81 0.98
C ALA A 336 5.76 18.11 0.21
N MET A 337 6.78 18.56 -0.52
CA MET A 337 6.81 19.82 -1.25
C MET A 337 7.21 19.62 -2.70
N LEU A 338 6.62 20.40 -3.60
CA LEU A 338 7.10 20.63 -4.96
C LEU A 338 7.48 22.12 -5.07
N ASP A 339 8.74 22.41 -5.33
CA ASP A 339 9.30 23.76 -5.31
C ASP A 339 8.99 24.48 -3.98
N THR A 340 8.02 25.40 -3.97
CA THR A 340 7.59 26.17 -2.81
C THR A 340 6.18 25.83 -2.33
N ALA A 341 5.48 24.92 -3.01
CA ALA A 341 4.09 24.57 -2.70
C ALA A 341 3.98 23.19 -2.04
N PRO A 342 3.07 23.03 -1.06
CA PRO A 342 2.75 21.72 -0.50
C PRO A 342 2.15 20.79 -1.55
N PHE A 343 2.35 19.50 -1.37
CA PHE A 343 1.76 18.47 -2.21
C PHE A 343 0.24 18.39 -2.01
N THR A 344 -0.51 18.41 -3.12
CA THR A 344 -1.99 18.30 -3.11
C THR A 344 -2.44 17.17 -4.06
N ASP A 345 -3.66 16.67 -3.88
CA ASP A 345 -4.26 15.67 -4.77
C ASP A 345 -4.42 16.17 -6.21
N GLU A 346 -4.67 17.46 -6.38
CA GLU A 346 -4.73 18.11 -7.68
C GLU A 346 -3.38 18.07 -8.40
N LEU A 347 -2.30 18.29 -7.67
CA LEU A 347 -0.94 18.20 -8.20
C LEU A 347 -0.59 16.77 -8.62
N ILE A 348 -0.97 15.77 -7.82
CA ILE A 348 -0.78 14.35 -8.15
C ILE A 348 -1.53 13.99 -9.44
N THR A 349 -2.75 14.47 -9.58
CA THR A 349 -3.56 14.26 -10.79
C THR A 349 -2.93 14.89 -12.02
N THR A 350 -2.45 16.13 -11.88
CA THR A 350 -1.76 16.86 -12.94
C THR A 350 -0.47 16.15 -13.37
N LEU A 351 0.30 15.64 -12.41
CA LEU A 351 1.53 14.92 -12.67
C LEU A 351 1.27 13.56 -13.32
N ALA A 352 0.23 12.84 -12.89
CA ALA A 352 -0.20 11.58 -13.52
C ALA A 352 -0.58 11.81 -15.00
N GLN A 353 -1.31 12.89 -15.29
CA GLN A 353 -1.66 13.27 -16.65
C GLN A 353 -0.43 13.65 -17.48
N TRP A 354 0.53 14.34 -16.88
CA TRP A 354 1.79 14.67 -17.54
C TRP A 354 2.60 13.42 -17.88
N LEU A 355 2.75 12.47 -16.95
CA LEU A 355 3.41 11.18 -17.19
C LEU A 355 2.75 10.41 -18.33
N HIS A 356 1.42 10.41 -18.38
CA HIS A 356 0.68 9.76 -19.45
C HIS A 356 0.91 10.42 -20.81
N THR A 357 0.86 11.76 -20.88
CA THR A 357 0.90 12.50 -22.15
C THR A 357 2.32 12.69 -22.67
N GLN A 358 3.29 12.97 -21.81
CA GLN A 358 4.66 13.28 -22.21
C GLN A 358 5.57 12.05 -22.25
N GLU A 359 5.40 11.14 -21.31
CA GLU A 359 6.25 9.95 -21.18
C GLU A 359 5.55 8.66 -21.65
N ARG A 360 4.30 8.73 -22.12
CA ARG A 360 3.47 7.58 -22.52
C ARG A 360 3.32 6.52 -21.42
N LEU A 361 3.53 6.93 -20.18
CA LEU A 361 3.47 6.06 -19.02
C LEU A 361 2.05 6.08 -18.47
N ALA A 362 1.24 5.09 -18.87
CA ALA A 362 -0.12 4.95 -18.38
C ALA A 362 -0.11 4.37 -16.96
N LEU A 363 -0.69 5.12 -16.02
CA LEU A 363 -0.93 4.68 -14.65
C LEU A 363 -2.35 4.14 -14.54
N SER A 364 -2.52 2.97 -13.95
CA SER A 364 -3.84 2.41 -13.62
C SER A 364 -4.51 3.17 -12.47
N THR A 365 -3.71 3.69 -11.53
CA THR A 365 -4.13 4.54 -10.42
C THR A 365 -3.05 5.59 -10.14
N THR A 366 -3.38 6.65 -9.39
CA THR A 366 -2.41 7.68 -8.99
C THR A 366 -1.54 7.25 -7.81
N ARG A 367 -1.84 6.11 -7.20
CA ARG A 367 -1.18 5.62 -6.00
C ARG A 367 0.31 5.33 -6.18
N PRO A 368 0.76 4.56 -7.20
CA PRO A 368 2.20 4.33 -7.43
C PRO A 368 2.97 5.64 -7.60
N LEU A 369 2.32 6.65 -8.16
CA LEU A 369 2.89 7.98 -8.30
C LEU A 369 3.02 8.67 -6.94
N ARG A 370 1.98 8.61 -6.10
CA ARG A 370 2.01 9.18 -4.75
C ARG A 370 3.12 8.55 -3.90
N ASP A 371 3.20 7.22 -3.90
CA ASP A 371 4.23 6.48 -3.16
C ASP A 371 5.64 6.84 -3.63
N CYS A 372 5.84 6.95 -4.94
CA CYS A 372 7.12 7.39 -5.53
C CYS A 372 7.50 8.80 -5.12
N LEU A 373 6.54 9.72 -5.14
CA LEU A 373 6.75 11.11 -4.76
C LEU A 373 7.11 11.25 -3.29
N MET A 374 6.46 10.48 -2.41
CA MET A 374 6.79 10.46 -0.99
C MET A 374 8.21 9.96 -0.76
N VAL A 375 8.63 8.89 -1.43
CA VAL A 375 10.01 8.39 -1.37
C VAL A 375 11.00 9.44 -1.90
N GLU A 376 10.70 10.06 -3.03
CA GLU A 376 11.57 11.08 -3.63
C GLU A 376 11.69 12.30 -2.72
N CYS A 377 10.59 12.77 -2.12
CA CYS A 377 10.63 13.86 -1.16
C CYS A 377 11.48 13.51 0.08
N HIS A 378 11.31 12.32 0.65
CA HIS A 378 12.08 11.89 1.82
C HIS A 378 13.58 11.69 1.52
N ASN A 379 13.95 11.40 0.27
CA ASN A 379 15.34 11.35 -0.15
C ASN A 379 16.01 12.73 -0.18
N HIS A 380 15.20 13.80 -0.19
CA HIS A 380 15.66 15.19 -0.25
C HIS A 380 15.07 16.03 0.90
N PRO A 381 15.36 15.70 2.16
CA PRO A 381 14.85 16.49 3.29
C PRO A 381 15.50 17.86 3.32
N ARG A 382 14.71 18.90 3.60
CA ARG A 382 15.18 20.27 3.81
C ARG A 382 14.67 20.77 5.15
N ASP A 383 15.58 21.18 6.01
CA ASP A 383 15.26 21.94 7.21
C ASP A 383 15.30 23.44 6.88
N LEU A 384 14.14 24.00 6.57
CA LEU A 384 14.02 25.41 6.22
C LEU A 384 14.42 26.33 7.36
N LEU A 385 14.20 25.90 8.60
CA LEU A 385 14.61 26.66 9.77
C LEU A 385 16.14 26.70 9.88
N GLN A 386 16.79 25.56 9.70
CA GLN A 386 18.25 25.48 9.71
C GLN A 386 18.88 26.23 8.53
N LEU A 387 18.28 26.14 7.34
CA LEU A 387 18.72 26.92 6.17
C LEU A 387 18.59 28.42 6.41
N TRP A 388 17.48 28.85 7.01
CA TRP A 388 17.27 30.25 7.37
C TRP A 388 18.27 30.71 8.45
N LEU A 389 18.48 29.92 9.51
CA LEU A 389 19.47 30.20 10.55
C LEU A 389 20.89 30.30 9.99
N ASN A 390 21.26 29.42 9.06
CA ASN A 390 22.56 29.43 8.41
C ASN A 390 22.75 30.66 7.49
N GLY A 391 21.67 31.24 6.98
CA GLY A 391 21.67 32.45 6.15
C GLY A 391 21.70 33.76 6.94
N LEU A 392 21.52 33.69 8.27
CA LEU A 392 21.62 34.89 9.09
C LEU A 392 23.08 35.36 9.20
N PRO A 393 23.32 36.68 9.18
CA PRO A 393 24.65 37.19 9.45
C PRO A 393 25.08 36.80 10.88
N PRO A 394 26.38 36.65 11.15
CA PRO A 394 26.88 36.36 12.47
C PRO A 394 26.30 37.36 13.49
N TRP A 395 25.85 36.83 14.63
CA TRP A 395 25.30 37.67 15.67
C TRP A 395 26.37 38.65 16.21
N ASP A 396 26.06 39.94 16.14
CA ASP A 396 26.95 41.03 16.57
C ASP A 396 27.02 41.22 18.11
N GLY A 397 26.36 40.33 18.88
CA GLY A 397 26.33 40.38 20.34
C GLY A 397 25.31 41.40 20.91
N VAL A 398 24.57 42.09 20.05
CA VAL A 398 23.59 43.12 20.50
C VAL A 398 22.18 42.56 20.44
N ALA A 399 21.54 42.39 21.60
CA ALA A 399 20.13 41.98 21.67
C ALA A 399 19.24 43.15 21.19
N ARG A 400 18.66 43.03 20.01
CA ARG A 400 17.66 43.95 19.47
C ARG A 400 16.29 43.32 19.65
N LEU A 401 15.53 43.84 20.64
CA LEU A 401 14.12 43.48 20.74
C LEU A 401 13.38 44.10 19.53
N PRO A 402 12.57 43.36 18.80
CA PRO A 402 11.73 43.95 17.76
C PRO A 402 10.77 44.95 18.42
N ALA A 403 10.71 46.15 17.88
CA ALA A 403 9.63 47.09 18.21
C ALA A 403 8.34 46.55 17.59
N TRP A 404 7.43 46.14 18.43
CA TRP A 404 6.06 45.77 18.06
C TRP A 404 5.20 47.02 18.05
#